data_edf69812d0d9ed3c222932f9a4a3b21a
#
_entry.id   edf69812d0d9ed3c222932f9a4a3b21a
#
_cell.length_a   1.000
_cell.length_b   1.000
_cell.length_c   1.000
_cell.angle_alpha   90.00
_cell.angle_beta   90.00
_cell.angle_gamma   90.00
#
_symmetry.space_group_name_H-M   'P 1'
#
loop_
_entity.id
_entity.type
_entity.pdbx_description
1 polymer ?
#
loop_
_entity_poly.entity_id
_entity_poly.type
_entity_poly.pdbx_seq_one_letter_code
_entity_poly.pdbx_strand_id
1 'polypeptide(L)'
;MLLDTSVYVDMLEGSASPALDALLETRRIQHSAIAVGELCHNFGRLTPEHPGSADVLRELSQVVDAIPGHRLDAPTSGVLLEAGILAGLLFHLGRLPKGQEVAAFNDAAIYLQAMEQGYTVLTRNIRDFDLMNQILPAGRVLFYDRTS
;
A
#
# COMPACT_ATOMS: atom_id res chain seq x y z
N MET A 1 0.40 3.46 12.22
CA MET A 1 -0.38 2.94 11.08
C MET A 1 0.58 2.56 9.98
N LEU A 2 0.29 1.54 9.19
CA LEU A 2 1.04 1.15 8.00
C LEU A 2 0.25 1.60 6.77
N LEU A 3 0.90 2.32 5.84
CA LEU A 3 0.22 2.84 4.66
C LEU A 3 0.25 1.83 3.51
N ASP A 4 -0.91 1.63 2.90
CA ASP A 4 -1.02 0.97 1.60
C ASP A 4 -0.63 1.93 0.46
N THR A 5 -0.28 1.39 -0.69
CA THR A 5 0.12 2.16 -1.89
C THR A 5 -0.92 3.19 -2.32
N SER A 6 -2.22 2.88 -2.14
CA SER A 6 -3.32 3.79 -2.48
C SER A 6 -3.24 5.15 -1.76
N VAL A 7 -2.72 5.18 -0.53
CA VAL A 7 -2.56 6.42 0.24
C VAL A 7 -1.57 7.36 -0.43
N TYR A 8 -0.41 6.84 -0.85
CA TYR A 8 0.61 7.63 -1.53
C TYR A 8 0.12 8.16 -2.87
N VAL A 9 -0.61 7.34 -3.62
CA VAL A 9 -1.21 7.75 -4.90
C VAL A 9 -2.17 8.90 -4.68
N ASP A 10 -3.06 8.82 -3.69
CA ASP A 10 -4.03 9.87 -3.41
C ASP A 10 -3.37 11.17 -2.92
N MET A 11 -2.28 11.08 -2.16
CA MET A 11 -1.48 12.25 -1.77
C MET A 11 -0.82 12.92 -2.98
N LEU A 12 -0.21 12.13 -3.87
CA LEU A 12 0.47 12.64 -5.08
C LEU A 12 -0.52 13.23 -6.09
N GLU A 13 -1.72 12.66 -6.20
CA GLU A 13 -2.78 13.17 -7.10
C GLU A 13 -3.52 14.37 -6.50
N GLY A 14 -3.25 14.76 -5.25
CA GLY A 14 -3.98 15.81 -4.55
C GLY A 14 -5.45 15.46 -4.28
N SER A 15 -5.76 14.16 -4.23
CA SER A 15 -7.11 13.63 -3.98
C SER A 15 -7.30 13.15 -2.54
N ALA A 16 -6.34 13.45 -1.66
CA ALA A 16 -6.45 13.19 -0.24
C ALA A 16 -7.56 14.05 0.40
N SER A 17 -8.39 13.43 1.23
CA SER A 17 -9.43 14.16 1.96
C SER A 17 -8.84 14.91 3.16
N PRO A 18 -9.46 16.02 3.62
CA PRO A 18 -9.05 16.68 4.85
C PRO A 18 -9.03 15.75 6.06
N ALA A 19 -9.89 14.74 6.07
CA ALA A 19 -9.91 13.72 7.12
C ALA A 19 -8.67 12.80 7.03
N LEU A 20 -8.24 12.44 5.81
CA LEU A 20 -7.02 11.68 5.60
C LEU A 20 -5.79 12.49 6.03
N ASP A 21 -5.70 13.76 5.63
CA ASP A 21 -4.60 14.64 6.00
C ASP A 21 -4.49 14.77 7.52
N ALA A 22 -5.59 15.06 8.21
CA ALA A 22 -5.63 15.13 9.66
C ALA A 22 -5.23 13.81 10.35
N LEU A 23 -5.59 12.67 9.75
CA LEU A 23 -5.19 11.36 10.26
C LEU A 23 -3.68 11.14 10.12
N LEU A 24 -3.10 11.49 8.97
CA LEU A 24 -1.66 11.35 8.71
C LEU A 24 -0.82 12.27 9.61
N GLU A 25 -1.31 13.48 9.91
CA GLU A 25 -0.65 14.43 10.82
C GLU A 25 -0.69 13.98 12.28
N THR A 26 -1.77 13.33 12.70
CA THR A 26 -2.00 13.01 14.13
C THR A 26 -1.56 11.61 14.52
N ARG A 27 -1.27 10.72 13.56
CA ARG A 27 -0.90 9.33 13.81
C ARG A 27 0.57 9.07 13.51
N ARG A 28 1.14 8.14 14.28
CA ARG A 28 2.47 7.61 13.95
C ARG A 28 2.36 6.74 12.71
N ILE A 29 3.02 7.17 11.64
CA ILE A 29 3.02 6.49 10.35
C ILE A 29 4.27 5.62 10.24
N GLN A 30 4.09 4.39 9.77
CA GLN A 30 5.12 3.46 9.31
C GLN A 30 4.90 3.17 7.83
N HIS A 31 5.97 2.87 7.13
CA HIS A 31 5.98 2.67 5.71
C HIS A 31 6.44 1.24 5.39
N SER A 32 5.69 0.55 4.53
CA SER A 32 6.10 -0.77 4.03
C SER A 32 7.02 -0.60 2.83
N ALA A 33 8.15 -1.30 2.82
CA ALA A 33 9.02 -1.35 1.66
C ALA A 33 8.31 -1.95 0.43
N ILE A 34 7.30 -2.80 0.63
CA ILE A 34 6.45 -3.30 -0.46
C ILE A 34 5.63 -2.16 -1.08
N ALA A 35 4.89 -1.38 -0.26
CA ALA A 35 4.07 -0.28 -0.75
C ALA A 35 4.92 0.80 -1.44
N VAL A 36 6.06 1.15 -0.85
CA VAL A 36 6.99 2.12 -1.45
C VAL A 36 7.63 1.56 -2.71
N GLY A 37 7.98 0.27 -2.75
CA GLY A 37 8.50 -0.40 -3.95
C GLY A 37 7.48 -0.42 -5.08
N GLU A 38 6.21 -0.68 -4.79
CA GLU A 38 5.11 -0.62 -5.75
C GLU A 38 4.91 0.81 -6.29
N LEU A 39 4.98 1.80 -5.42
CA LEU A 39 4.98 3.20 -5.82
C LEU A 39 6.14 3.52 -6.76
N CYS A 40 7.36 3.08 -6.43
CA CYS A 40 8.55 3.25 -7.26
C CYS A 40 8.45 2.52 -8.61
N HIS A 41 7.68 1.43 -8.71
CA HIS A 41 7.44 0.75 -9.98
C HIS A 41 6.87 1.70 -11.04
N ASN A 42 6.04 2.66 -10.63
CA ASN A 42 5.48 3.66 -11.51
C ASN A 42 6.54 4.55 -12.16
N PHE A 43 7.67 4.78 -11.49
CA PHE A 43 8.80 5.53 -12.07
C PHE A 43 9.40 4.82 -13.29
N GLY A 44 9.62 3.52 -13.18
CA GLY A 44 10.18 2.73 -14.28
C GLY A 44 9.27 2.64 -15.50
N ARG A 45 7.98 2.97 -15.34
CA ARG A 45 6.99 2.98 -16.41
C ARG A 45 6.80 4.33 -17.09
N LEU A 46 7.36 5.41 -16.53
CA LEU A 46 7.27 6.73 -17.14
C LEU A 46 8.09 6.78 -18.42
N THR A 47 7.50 7.34 -19.46
CA THR A 47 8.20 7.61 -20.72
C THR A 47 9.00 8.90 -20.58
N PRO A 48 10.34 8.88 -20.69
CA PRO A 48 11.15 10.08 -20.44
C PRO A 48 10.80 11.28 -21.33
N GLU A 49 10.35 11.00 -22.54
CA GLU A 49 10.00 11.99 -23.54
C GLU A 49 8.62 12.62 -23.32
N HIS A 50 7.81 12.05 -22.42
CA HIS A 50 6.46 12.56 -22.17
C HIS A 50 6.53 13.87 -21.37
N PRO A 51 5.87 14.96 -21.85
CA PRO A 51 5.76 16.18 -21.05
C PRO A 51 5.13 15.91 -19.68
N GLY A 52 5.76 16.38 -18.63
CA GLY A 52 5.31 16.16 -17.25
C GLY A 52 5.94 14.96 -16.55
N SER A 53 6.58 14.01 -17.24
CA SER A 53 7.27 12.89 -16.58
C SER A 53 8.32 13.36 -15.58
N ALA A 54 9.06 14.43 -15.91
CA ALA A 54 10.07 15.01 -15.02
C ALA A 54 9.46 15.58 -13.72
N ASP A 55 8.27 16.18 -13.80
CA ASP A 55 7.58 16.72 -12.63
C ASP A 55 7.04 15.61 -11.74
N VAL A 56 6.41 14.59 -12.31
CA VAL A 56 5.95 13.40 -11.59
C VAL A 56 7.13 12.69 -10.90
N LEU A 57 8.25 12.52 -11.59
CA LEU A 57 9.48 11.93 -11.02
C LEU A 57 9.99 12.73 -9.83
N ARG A 58 9.96 14.05 -9.92
CA ARG A 58 10.41 14.94 -8.86
C ARG A 58 9.52 14.83 -7.63
N GLU A 59 8.20 14.89 -7.80
CA GLU A 59 7.23 14.76 -6.71
C GLU A 59 7.35 13.42 -6.02
N LEU A 60 7.45 12.35 -6.80
CA LEU A 60 7.60 11.00 -6.28
C LEU A 60 8.92 10.82 -5.51
N SER A 61 10.05 11.34 -6.05
CA SER A 61 11.33 11.35 -5.35
C SER A 61 11.24 12.09 -4.02
N GLN A 62 10.57 13.23 -3.98
CA GLN A 62 10.38 13.99 -2.73
C GLN A 62 9.61 13.18 -1.69
N VAL A 63 8.57 12.46 -2.08
CA VAL A 63 7.80 11.61 -1.16
C VAL A 63 8.67 10.48 -0.61
N VAL A 64 9.42 9.79 -1.46
CA VAL A 64 10.29 8.67 -1.05
C VAL A 64 11.43 9.16 -0.16
N ASP A 65 12.09 10.24 -0.54
CA ASP A 65 13.23 10.82 0.20
C ASP A 65 12.82 11.40 1.57
N ALA A 66 11.56 11.80 1.70
CA ALA A 66 11.01 12.30 2.96
C ALA A 66 10.70 11.18 3.98
N ILE A 67 10.72 9.91 3.56
CA ILE A 67 10.46 8.78 4.46
C ILE A 67 11.66 8.58 5.40
N PRO A 68 11.50 8.72 6.72
CA PRO A 68 12.59 8.44 7.64
C PRO A 68 12.98 6.96 7.59
N GLY A 69 14.28 6.66 7.46
CA GLY A 69 14.76 5.28 7.34
C GLY A 69 14.31 4.36 8.49
N HIS A 70 14.18 4.89 9.70
CA HIS A 70 13.72 4.13 10.87
C HIS A 70 12.20 3.88 10.89
N ARG A 71 11.46 4.40 9.90
CA ARG A 71 10.03 4.17 9.69
C ARG A 71 9.73 3.41 8.41
N LEU A 72 10.74 2.99 7.68
CA LEU A 72 10.61 2.16 6.49
C LEU A 72 10.97 0.72 6.86
N ASP A 73 9.98 -0.14 6.90
CA ASP A 73 10.11 -1.53 7.32
C ASP A 73 9.97 -2.49 6.13
N ALA A 74 10.88 -3.44 6.05
CA ALA A 74 10.75 -4.56 5.11
C ALA A 74 9.97 -5.71 5.77
N PRO A 75 9.13 -6.45 5.01
CA PRO A 75 8.51 -7.66 5.51
C PRO A 75 9.56 -8.73 5.83
N THR A 76 9.29 -9.52 6.85
CA THR A 76 10.11 -10.70 7.15
C THR A 76 9.94 -11.79 6.09
N SER A 77 10.85 -12.74 6.04
CA SER A 77 10.70 -13.91 5.16
C SER A 77 9.43 -14.71 5.48
N GLY A 78 9.06 -14.80 6.75
CA GLY A 78 7.80 -15.44 7.18
C GLY A 78 6.58 -14.74 6.58
N VAL A 79 6.52 -13.42 6.67
CA VAL A 79 5.45 -12.62 6.05
C VAL A 79 5.38 -12.86 4.54
N LEU A 80 6.51 -12.90 3.84
CA LEU A 80 6.52 -13.12 2.38
C LEU A 80 6.02 -14.52 2.00
N LEU A 81 6.38 -15.55 2.75
CA LEU A 81 5.91 -16.93 2.52
C LEU A 81 4.39 -17.02 2.75
N GLU A 82 3.90 -16.47 3.84
CA GLU A 82 2.46 -16.46 4.15
C GLU A 82 1.67 -15.60 3.16
N ALA A 83 2.25 -14.49 2.68
CA ALA A 83 1.64 -13.65 1.65
C ALA A 83 1.41 -14.43 0.35
N GLY A 84 2.36 -15.29 -0.03
CA GLY A 84 2.19 -16.19 -1.18
C GLY A 84 1.00 -17.13 -1.00
N ILE A 85 0.84 -17.71 0.20
CA ILE A 85 -0.30 -18.59 0.52
C ILE A 85 -1.61 -17.81 0.48
N LEU A 86 -1.66 -16.66 1.16
CA LEU A 86 -2.87 -15.83 1.23
C LEU A 86 -3.30 -15.35 -0.17
N ALA A 87 -2.37 -14.84 -0.97
CA ALA A 87 -2.66 -14.43 -2.34
C ALA A 87 -3.19 -15.62 -3.18
N GLY A 88 -2.58 -16.79 -3.06
CA GLY A 88 -3.03 -18.01 -3.72
C GLY A 88 -4.44 -18.41 -3.33
N LEU A 89 -4.81 -18.30 -2.05
CA LEU A 89 -6.17 -18.55 -1.56
C LEU A 89 -7.19 -17.59 -2.17
N LEU A 90 -6.86 -16.32 -2.31
CA LEU A 90 -7.75 -15.32 -2.93
C LEU A 90 -8.09 -15.70 -4.37
N PHE A 91 -7.10 -16.20 -5.14
CA PHE A 91 -7.33 -16.70 -6.50
C PHE A 91 -8.12 -18.02 -6.50
N HIS A 92 -7.79 -18.94 -5.60
CA HIS A 92 -8.52 -20.21 -5.47
C HIS A 92 -10.01 -20.01 -5.18
N LEU A 93 -10.34 -19.01 -4.37
CA LEU A 93 -11.72 -18.62 -4.08
C LEU A 93 -12.40 -17.89 -5.25
N GLY A 94 -11.69 -17.64 -6.35
CA GLY A 94 -12.23 -16.96 -7.54
C GLY A 94 -12.56 -15.47 -7.31
N ARG A 95 -11.96 -14.86 -6.30
CA ARG A 95 -12.26 -13.48 -5.88
C ARG A 95 -11.45 -12.42 -6.60
N LEU A 96 -10.34 -12.78 -7.24
CA LEU A 96 -9.46 -11.87 -7.96
C LEU A 96 -9.43 -12.19 -9.45
N PRO A 97 -9.43 -11.16 -10.32
CA PRO A 97 -9.29 -11.35 -11.76
C PRO A 97 -7.85 -11.76 -12.12
N LYS A 98 -7.71 -12.47 -13.23
CA LYS A 98 -6.40 -12.82 -13.80
C LYS A 98 -5.59 -11.55 -14.12
N GLY A 99 -4.28 -11.63 -13.93
CA GLY A 99 -3.36 -10.51 -14.15
C GLY A 99 -3.15 -9.61 -12.93
N GLN A 100 -3.79 -9.92 -11.80
CA GLN A 100 -3.61 -9.20 -10.54
C GLN A 100 -2.76 -9.96 -9.51
N GLU A 101 -1.97 -10.93 -9.95
CA GLU A 101 -1.18 -11.80 -9.07
C GLU A 101 -0.17 -11.01 -8.24
N VAL A 102 0.54 -10.08 -8.87
CA VAL A 102 1.55 -9.24 -8.18
C VAL A 102 0.87 -8.28 -7.19
N ALA A 103 -0.21 -7.64 -7.61
CA ALA A 103 -0.97 -6.74 -6.73
C ALA A 103 -1.53 -7.48 -5.52
N ALA A 104 -2.10 -8.67 -5.72
CA ALA A 104 -2.63 -9.50 -4.65
C ALA A 104 -1.54 -9.95 -3.66
N PHE A 105 -0.36 -10.30 -4.17
CA PHE A 105 0.78 -10.65 -3.32
C PHE A 105 1.26 -9.44 -2.51
N ASN A 106 1.37 -8.26 -3.12
CA ASN A 106 1.77 -7.04 -2.45
C ASN A 106 0.78 -6.65 -1.34
N ASP A 107 -0.52 -6.66 -1.64
CA ASP A 107 -1.57 -6.38 -0.65
C ASP A 107 -1.55 -7.37 0.51
N ALA A 108 -1.38 -8.68 0.22
CA ALA A 108 -1.25 -9.72 1.23
C ALA A 108 0.01 -9.52 2.11
N ALA A 109 1.14 -9.13 1.51
CA ALA A 109 2.37 -8.85 2.23
C ALA A 109 2.23 -7.63 3.16
N ILE A 110 1.59 -6.56 2.70
CA ILE A 110 1.30 -5.37 3.53
C ILE A 110 0.37 -5.73 4.69
N TYR A 111 -0.70 -6.49 4.41
CA TYR A 111 -1.66 -6.93 5.42
C TYR A 111 -1.00 -7.76 6.52
N LEU A 112 -0.22 -8.79 6.13
CA LEU A 112 0.47 -9.68 7.06
C LEU A 112 1.61 -8.99 7.81
N GLN A 113 2.35 -8.09 7.17
CA GLN A 113 3.36 -7.25 7.82
C GLN A 113 2.73 -6.38 8.92
N ALA A 114 1.57 -5.78 8.64
CA ALA A 114 0.84 -5.01 9.64
C ALA A 114 0.39 -5.88 10.82
N MET A 115 -0.09 -7.10 10.55
CA MET A 115 -0.47 -8.06 11.58
C MET A 115 0.72 -8.43 12.48
N GLU A 116 1.85 -8.79 11.88
CA GLU A 116 3.05 -9.20 12.60
C GLU A 116 3.57 -8.07 13.51
N GLN A 117 3.52 -6.83 13.03
CA GLN A 117 4.03 -5.66 13.76
C GLN A 117 2.99 -4.96 14.64
N GLY A 118 1.75 -5.44 14.65
CA GLY A 118 0.66 -4.85 15.45
C GLY A 118 0.18 -3.51 14.92
N TYR A 119 0.35 -3.23 13.62
CA TYR A 119 -0.12 -1.99 12.99
C TYR A 119 -1.55 -2.13 12.46
N THR A 120 -2.19 -1.00 12.23
CA THR A 120 -3.42 -0.89 11.44
C THR A 120 -3.05 -0.46 10.04
N VAL A 121 -3.52 -1.17 9.01
CA VAL A 121 -3.36 -0.76 7.62
C VAL A 121 -4.32 0.37 7.32
N LEU A 122 -3.84 1.41 6.66
CA LEU A 122 -4.66 2.48 6.10
C LEU A 122 -4.73 2.30 4.59
N THR A 123 -5.91 2.10 4.05
CA THR A 123 -6.11 1.80 2.63
C THR A 123 -7.46 2.30 2.11
N ARG A 124 -7.52 2.59 0.81
CA ARG A 124 -8.75 2.82 0.05
C ARG A 124 -9.25 1.54 -0.64
N ASN A 125 -8.41 0.51 -0.74
CA ASN A 125 -8.76 -0.75 -1.40
C ASN A 125 -9.63 -1.63 -0.49
N ILE A 126 -10.92 -1.26 -0.38
CA ILE A 126 -11.88 -1.96 0.48
C ILE A 126 -12.02 -3.42 0.03
N ARG A 127 -12.15 -3.66 -1.28
CA ARG A 127 -12.44 -4.99 -1.83
C ARG A 127 -11.43 -6.05 -1.36
N ASP A 128 -10.15 -5.78 -1.53
CA ASP A 128 -9.13 -6.79 -1.31
C ASP A 128 -8.77 -6.91 0.19
N PHE A 129 -8.67 -5.78 0.89
CA PHE A 129 -8.35 -5.80 2.31
C PHE A 129 -9.51 -6.28 3.19
N ASP A 130 -10.77 -6.00 2.82
CA ASP A 130 -11.92 -6.57 3.52
C ASP A 130 -12.00 -8.09 3.33
N LEU A 131 -11.72 -8.58 2.12
CA LEU A 131 -11.66 -10.01 1.85
C LEU A 131 -10.55 -10.70 2.66
N MET A 132 -9.35 -10.11 2.73
CA MET A 132 -8.27 -10.64 3.56
C MET A 132 -8.65 -10.64 5.04
N ASN A 133 -9.32 -9.58 5.50
CA ASN A 133 -9.79 -9.49 6.88
C ASN A 133 -10.89 -10.51 7.22
N GLN A 134 -11.71 -10.92 6.25
CA GLN A 134 -12.66 -12.03 6.41
C GLN A 134 -11.95 -13.39 6.57
N ILE A 135 -10.85 -13.59 5.85
CA ILE A 135 -10.06 -14.84 5.92
C ILE A 135 -9.20 -14.86 7.20
N LEU A 136 -8.58 -13.75 7.55
CA LEU A 136 -7.70 -13.57 8.70
C LEU A 136 -8.18 -12.39 9.57
N PRO A 137 -9.20 -12.56 10.41
CA PRO A 137 -9.84 -11.46 11.14
C PRO A 137 -8.98 -10.82 12.24
N ALA A 138 -7.78 -11.34 12.50
CA ALA A 138 -6.84 -10.74 13.44
C ALA A 138 -6.18 -9.44 12.93
N GLY A 139 -6.22 -9.18 11.62
CA GLY A 139 -5.71 -7.95 11.02
C GLY A 139 -6.61 -6.75 11.34
N ARG A 140 -6.00 -5.58 11.38
CA ARG A 140 -6.69 -4.31 11.61
C ARG A 140 -6.55 -3.43 10.39
N VAL A 141 -7.69 -3.00 9.83
CA VAL A 141 -7.76 -2.17 8.63
C VAL A 141 -8.61 -0.95 8.92
N LEU A 142 -8.15 0.20 8.49
CA LEU A 142 -8.92 1.44 8.45
C LEU A 142 -9.09 1.86 7.00
N PHE A 143 -10.33 1.90 6.56
CA PHE A 143 -10.70 2.34 5.22
C PHE A 143 -10.97 3.84 5.21
N TYR A 144 -10.61 4.49 4.11
CA TYR A 144 -10.94 5.89 3.86
C TYR A 144 -11.47 6.07 2.44
N ASP A 145 -12.19 7.16 2.22
CA ASP A 145 -12.70 7.55 0.90
C ASP A 145 -11.96 8.77 0.37
N ARG A 146 -11.85 8.86 -0.95
CA ARG A 146 -11.42 10.09 -1.61
C ARG A 146 -12.46 11.18 -1.36
N THR A 147 -12.01 12.42 -1.28
CA THR A 147 -12.93 13.55 -1.44
C THR A 147 -13.47 13.54 -2.86
N SER A 148 -14.76 13.53 -2.98
CA SER A 148 -15.47 13.84 -4.21
C SER A 148 -15.36 15.32 -4.53
#